data_e3d74d48faddc8f2eb9217db0fe75394
#
_entry.id   e3d74d48faddc8f2eb9217db0fe75394
#
_cell.length_a   1.000
_cell.length_b   1.000
_cell.length_c   1.000
_cell.angle_alpha   90.00
_cell.angle_beta   90.00
_cell.angle_gamma   90.00
#
_symmetry.space_group_name_H-M   'P 1'
#
loop_
_entity.id
_entity.type
_entity.pdbx_description
1 polymer ?
#
loop_
_entity_poly.entity_id
_entity_poly.type
_entity_poly.pdbx_seq_one_letter_code
_entity_poly.pdbx_strand_id
1 'polypeptide(L)' 'MNKQIMESLNFLIKEYKRLKKKKENKSISSGELEALKQLEQYLGKK' A
#
# COMPACT_ATOMS: atom_id res chain seq x y z
N MET A 1 3.79 -8.34 22.00
CA MET A 1 3.51 -7.71 20.73
C MET A 1 4.54 -6.64 20.41
N ASN A 2 5.11 -6.68 19.26
CA ASN A 2 6.15 -5.73 18.90
C ASN A 2 5.53 -4.46 18.31
N LYS A 3 5.81 -3.35 18.95
CA LYS A 3 5.25 -2.09 18.56
C LYS A 3 5.74 -1.66 17.17
N GLN A 4 6.99 -1.94 16.87
CA GLN A 4 7.55 -1.58 15.57
C GLN A 4 6.85 -2.32 14.45
N ILE A 5 6.50 -3.57 14.68
CA ILE A 5 5.80 -4.34 13.66
C ILE A 5 4.44 -3.74 13.39
N MET A 6 3.74 -3.35 14.43
CA MET A 6 2.42 -2.74 14.27
C MET A 6 2.51 -1.41 13.52
N GLU A 7 3.52 -0.63 13.85
CA GLU A 7 3.69 0.65 13.18
C GLU A 7 4.01 0.46 11.71
N SER A 8 4.83 -0.54 11.40
CA SER A 8 5.15 -0.82 10.02
C SER A 8 3.92 -1.25 9.23
N LEU A 9 3.10 -2.09 9.82
CA LEU A 9 1.88 -2.52 9.17
C LEU A 9 0.94 -1.34 8.93
N ASN A 10 0.80 -0.49 9.93
CA ASN A 10 -0.05 0.69 9.79
C ASN A 10 0.44 1.59 8.67
N PHE A 11 1.74 1.75 8.58
CA PHE A 11 2.32 2.56 7.52
C PHE A 11 2.00 1.97 6.16
N LEU A 12 2.16 0.66 6.03
CA LEU A 12 1.89 0.01 4.75
C LEU A 12 0.42 0.12 4.36
N ILE A 13 -0.47 -0.02 5.33
CA ILE A 13 -1.88 0.10 5.06
C ILE A 13 -2.22 1.51 4.61
N LYS A 14 -1.62 2.51 5.23
CA LYS A 14 -1.82 3.89 4.82
C LYS A 14 -1.36 4.11 3.39
N GLU A 15 -0.19 3.59 3.07
CA GLU A 15 0.33 3.74 1.72
C GLU A 15 -0.56 3.04 0.71
N TYR A 16 -1.05 1.88 1.09
CA TYR A 16 -1.94 1.15 0.20
C TYR A 16 -3.18 1.98 -0.11
N LYS A 17 -3.79 2.54 0.91
CA LYS A 17 -4.99 3.33 0.71
C LYS A 17 -4.72 4.57 -0.13
N ARG A 18 -3.58 5.21 0.12
CA ARG A 18 -3.22 6.40 -0.62
C ARG A 18 -3.02 6.10 -2.10
N LEU A 19 -2.29 5.04 -2.38
CA LEU A 19 -2.01 4.67 -3.76
C LEU A 19 -3.27 4.19 -4.47
N LYS A 20 -4.13 3.50 -3.74
CA LYS A 20 -5.37 3.04 -4.33
C LYS A 20 -6.24 4.21 -4.74
N LYS A 21 -6.24 5.25 -3.92
CA LYS A 21 -7.02 6.44 -4.24
C LYS A 21 -6.45 7.14 -5.47
N LYS A 22 -5.13 7.21 -5.58
CA LYS A 22 -4.50 7.80 -6.75
C LYS A 22 -4.84 7.02 -8.00
N LYS A 23 -4.90 5.70 -7.88
CA LYS A 23 -5.26 4.86 -9.00
C LYS A 23 -6.70 5.15 -9.45
N GLU A 24 -7.60 5.33 -8.52
CA GLU A 24 -8.99 5.65 -8.84
C GLU A 24 -9.08 6.99 -9.55
N ASN A 25 -8.25 7.94 -9.15
CA ASN A 25 -8.24 9.27 -9.76
C ASN A 25 -7.41 9.31 -11.02
N LYS A 26 -6.81 8.20 -11.40
CA LYS A 26 -5.97 8.12 -12.58
C LYS A 26 -4.79 9.07 -12.52
N SER A 27 -4.33 9.36 -11.31
CA SER A 27 -3.17 10.21 -11.12
C SER A 27 -1.97 9.44 -10.62
N ILE A 28 -2.04 8.12 -10.66
CA ILE A 28 -0.97 7.28 -10.16
C ILE A 28 0.09 7.12 -11.25
N SER A 29 1.36 7.17 -10.86
CA SER A 29 2.44 6.95 -11.80
C SER A 29 2.73 5.46 -11.92
N SER A 30 3.52 5.10 -12.94
CA SER A 30 3.83 3.69 -13.13
C SER A 30 4.63 3.13 -11.96
N GLY A 31 5.54 3.92 -11.39
CA GLY A 31 6.26 3.47 -10.22
C GLY A 31 5.34 3.24 -9.03
N GLU A 32 4.39 4.15 -8.84
CA GLU A 32 3.44 4.01 -7.76
C GLU A 32 2.51 2.83 -7.98
N LEU A 33 2.14 2.59 -9.23
CA LEU A 33 1.29 1.46 -9.55
C LEU A 33 1.99 0.14 -9.21
N GLU A 34 3.28 0.09 -9.52
CA GLU A 34 4.06 -1.09 -9.18
C GLU A 34 4.10 -1.31 -7.68
N ALA A 35 4.29 -0.23 -6.93
CA ALA A 35 4.31 -0.32 -5.49
C ALA A 35 2.96 -0.80 -4.96
N LEU A 36 1.89 -0.31 -5.56
CA LEU A 36 0.56 -0.72 -5.15
C LEU A 36 0.36 -2.21 -5.36
N LYS A 37 0.80 -2.72 -6.48
CA LYS A 37 0.70 -4.14 -6.75
C LYS A 37 1.44 -4.96 -5.70
N GLN A 38 2.63 -4.51 -5.34
CA GLN A 38 3.42 -5.23 -4.34
C GLN A 38 2.76 -5.18 -2.98
N LEU A 39 2.16 -4.05 -2.66
CA LEU A 39 1.45 -3.93 -1.39
C LEU A 39 0.25 -4.87 -1.36
N GLU A 40 -0.46 -4.99 -2.46
CA GLU A 40 -1.60 -5.89 -2.52
C GLU A 40 -1.17 -7.33 -2.28
N GLN A 41 -0.06 -7.72 -2.88
CA GLN A 41 0.46 -9.07 -2.66
C GLN A 41 0.90 -9.26 -1.23
N TYR A 42 1.56 -8.27 -0.68
CA TYR A 42 2.07 -8.38 0.67
C TYR A 42 0.96 -8.41 1.70
N LEU A 43 -0.05 -7.58 1.52
CA LEU A 43 -1.17 -7.51 2.46
C LEU A 43 -2.17 -8.64 2.22
N GLY A 44 -1.90 -9.41 1.25
CA GLY A 44 -2.61 -10.55 1.17
C GLY A 44 -3.67 -10.74 0.32
N LYS A 45 -3.53 -10.58 -0.08
CA LYS A 45 -4.43 -11.00 -0.59
C LYS A 45 -4.50 -12.29 -0.91
N LYS A 46 -4.93 -12.81 -1.08
CA LYS A 46 -5.01 -14.08 -1.24
C LYS A 46 -5.54 -14.33 -2.28
#